data_a0ee21f36b93371ddbaba454d9e74cbe
#
_entry.id   a0ee21f36b93371ddbaba454d9e74cbe
#
_cell.length_a   1.000
_cell.length_b   1.000
_cell.length_c   1.000
_cell.angle_alpha   90.00
_cell.angle_beta   90.00
_cell.angle_gamma   90.00
#
_symmetry.space_group_name_H-M   'P 1'
#
loop_
_entity.id
_entity.type
_entity.pdbx_description
1 polymer ?
#
loop_
_entity_poly.entity_id
_entity_poly.type
_entity_poly.pdbx_seq_one_letter_code
_entity_poly.pdbx_strand_id
1 'polypeptide(L)'
;DKLKEILLDVIKEDTWGSEEMLARIPVWRADLGLAHKAYLSAIAYDAVYNDLSSSERKEIAEGLKRLALDPCLGDWVLEPARIHSLNSMGHNWWTSCACMGGILALSLQNELPEAKQGAEVVYEALPQWFDFAGDVLQQKPKSFDADGGMYESLNYANFGIQEALQFRLAWMNTHPGQKPVQIPQLDKLSDFFVHVCYPRTGILYNMNFGDSHKNVTAESTLMLLYAMGIRNDNMLWYMNQVEQ
;
A
#
# COMPACT_ATOMS: atom_id res chain seq x y z
N ASP A 1 17.06 24.17 -2.87
CA ASP A 1 17.13 22.84 -2.25
C ASP A 1 17.06 21.78 -3.33
N LYS A 2 17.96 20.79 -3.28
CA LYS A 2 18.11 19.75 -4.31
C LYS A 2 16.82 18.92 -4.50
N LEU A 3 16.11 18.62 -3.42
CA LEU A 3 14.87 17.83 -3.47
C LEU A 3 13.75 18.59 -4.19
N LYS A 4 13.65 19.89 -3.94
CA LYS A 4 12.72 20.78 -4.66
C LYS A 4 13.02 20.82 -6.16
N GLU A 5 14.29 20.94 -6.55
CA GLU A 5 14.71 20.92 -7.95
C GLU A 5 14.31 19.61 -8.64
N ILE A 6 14.52 18.46 -7.95
CA ILE A 6 14.14 17.14 -8.45
C ILE A 6 12.61 17.07 -8.66
N LEU A 7 11.81 17.51 -7.69
CA LEU A 7 10.34 17.50 -7.83
C LEU A 7 9.87 18.34 -9.01
N LEU A 8 10.41 19.56 -9.17
CA LEU A 8 10.08 20.45 -10.30
C LEU A 8 10.57 19.91 -11.65
N ASP A 9 11.52 19.01 -11.65
CA ASP A 9 12.04 18.39 -12.88
C ASP A 9 11.22 17.14 -13.27
N VAL A 10 10.95 16.26 -12.32
CA VAL A 10 10.21 15.01 -12.61
C VAL A 10 8.78 15.24 -13.06
N ILE A 11 8.13 16.32 -12.62
CA ILE A 11 6.77 16.65 -13.06
C ILE A 11 6.68 17.08 -14.53
N LYS A 12 7.79 17.33 -15.20
CA LYS A 12 7.86 17.63 -16.63
C LYS A 12 7.81 16.38 -17.52
N GLU A 13 7.97 15.20 -16.94
CA GLU A 13 7.86 13.94 -17.68
C GLU A 13 6.44 13.75 -18.24
N ASP A 14 6.32 13.10 -19.38
CA ASP A 14 5.03 12.86 -20.03
C ASP A 14 4.23 11.77 -19.30
N THR A 15 4.89 10.69 -18.89
CA THR A 15 4.29 9.56 -18.21
C THR A 15 5.31 8.83 -17.34
N TRP A 16 4.81 8.15 -16.29
CA TRP A 16 5.59 7.23 -15.46
C TRP A 16 5.24 5.77 -15.70
N GLY A 17 4.21 5.49 -16.52
CA GLY A 17 3.86 4.15 -16.92
C GLY A 17 4.95 3.50 -17.77
N SER A 18 5.23 2.21 -17.55
CA SER A 18 6.16 1.46 -18.36
C SER A 18 5.58 1.16 -19.76
N GLU A 19 6.44 1.12 -20.78
CA GLU A 19 6.01 0.81 -22.16
C GLU A 19 5.24 -0.51 -22.24
N GLU A 20 5.70 -1.53 -21.51
CA GLU A 20 5.06 -2.84 -21.47
C GLU A 20 3.61 -2.75 -20.95
N MET A 21 3.38 -1.99 -19.88
CA MET A 21 2.05 -1.86 -19.29
C MET A 21 1.14 -0.96 -20.14
N LEU A 22 1.67 0.09 -20.74
CA LEU A 22 0.93 0.96 -21.61
C LEU A 22 0.52 0.26 -22.94
N ALA A 23 1.23 -0.79 -23.34
CA ALA A 23 0.91 -1.59 -24.53
C ALA A 23 -0.18 -2.66 -24.26
N ARG A 24 -0.65 -2.85 -23.04
CA ARG A 24 -1.67 -3.86 -22.68
C ARG A 24 -3.08 -3.44 -23.13
N ILE A 25 -3.96 -4.42 -23.25
CA ILE A 25 -5.39 -4.22 -23.49
C ILE A 25 -6.20 -4.92 -22.40
N PRO A 26 -6.90 -4.20 -21.52
CA PRO A 26 -6.91 -2.74 -21.39
C PRO A 26 -5.55 -2.16 -21.05
N VAL A 27 -5.34 -0.90 -21.38
CA VAL A 27 -4.11 -0.17 -21.04
C VAL A 27 -3.95 -0.10 -19.52
N TRP A 28 -2.77 -0.43 -19.03
CA TRP A 28 -2.39 -0.24 -17.63
C TRP A 28 -1.51 0.99 -17.50
N ARG A 29 -1.99 1.99 -16.79
CA ARG A 29 -1.23 3.24 -16.57
C ARG A 29 -0.42 3.18 -15.27
N ALA A 30 -0.88 2.37 -14.29
CA ALA A 30 -0.22 2.21 -13.01
C ALA A 30 0.22 0.76 -12.77
N ASP A 31 1.48 0.61 -12.39
CA ASP A 31 2.13 -0.62 -11.98
C ASP A 31 2.91 -0.41 -10.65
N LEU A 32 3.64 -1.42 -10.19
CA LEU A 32 4.44 -1.35 -8.97
C LEU A 32 5.52 -0.26 -9.05
N GLY A 33 6.12 -0.05 -10.22
CA GLY A 33 7.15 0.97 -10.42
C GLY A 33 6.59 2.37 -10.26
N LEU A 34 5.42 2.62 -10.84
CA LEU A 34 4.73 3.90 -10.70
C LEU A 34 4.24 4.11 -9.26
N ALA A 35 3.68 3.08 -8.62
CA ALA A 35 3.24 3.15 -7.23
C ALA A 35 4.39 3.53 -6.28
N HIS A 36 5.57 2.96 -6.49
CA HIS A 36 6.77 3.31 -5.72
C HIS A 36 7.20 4.77 -5.94
N LYS A 37 7.19 5.25 -7.19
CA LYS A 37 7.43 6.67 -7.50
C LYS A 37 6.41 7.58 -6.82
N ALA A 38 5.12 7.21 -6.81
CA ALA A 38 4.06 7.95 -6.13
C ALA A 38 4.36 8.11 -4.63
N TYR A 39 4.73 7.01 -3.96
CA TYR A 39 5.07 7.00 -2.54
C TYR A 39 6.30 7.88 -2.23
N LEU A 40 7.39 7.71 -2.98
CA LEU A 40 8.59 8.52 -2.78
C LEU A 40 8.35 10.00 -3.04
N SER A 41 7.53 10.33 -4.04
CA SER A 41 7.18 11.72 -4.35
C SER A 41 6.29 12.34 -3.27
N ALA A 42 5.40 11.56 -2.66
CA ALA A 42 4.61 12.02 -1.52
C ALA A 42 5.49 12.43 -0.33
N ILE A 43 6.45 11.57 0.03
CA ILE A 43 7.42 11.85 1.10
C ILE A 43 8.29 13.05 0.76
N ALA A 44 8.78 13.12 -0.49
CA ALA A 44 9.61 14.24 -0.94
C ALA A 44 8.85 15.57 -0.91
N TYR A 45 7.60 15.58 -1.36
CA TYR A 45 6.75 16.76 -1.35
C TYR A 45 6.45 17.25 0.08
N ASP A 46 6.09 16.33 0.98
CA ASP A 46 5.84 16.64 2.38
C ASP A 46 7.09 17.22 3.07
N ALA A 47 8.26 16.62 2.81
CA ALA A 47 9.52 17.05 3.40
C ALA A 47 9.93 18.49 3.02
N VAL A 48 9.58 18.97 1.81
CA VAL A 48 9.92 20.33 1.35
C VAL A 48 8.73 21.28 1.32
N TYR A 49 7.57 20.85 1.80
CA TYR A 49 6.31 21.58 1.69
C TYR A 49 6.41 23.04 2.14
N ASN A 50 7.07 23.29 3.27
CA ASN A 50 7.24 24.63 3.84
C ASN A 50 8.25 25.50 3.08
N ASP A 51 9.12 24.90 2.27
CA ASP A 51 10.13 25.59 1.47
C ASP A 51 9.61 25.93 0.06
N LEU A 52 8.40 25.47 -0.29
CA LEU A 52 7.75 25.73 -1.56
C LEU A 52 6.85 26.96 -1.46
N SER A 53 6.88 27.82 -2.47
CA SER A 53 5.86 28.85 -2.67
C SER A 53 4.50 28.22 -3.03
N SER A 54 3.41 28.97 -2.85
CA SER A 54 2.07 28.48 -3.19
C SER A 54 1.93 28.09 -4.68
N SER A 55 2.63 28.81 -5.58
CA SER A 55 2.65 28.45 -7.01
C SER A 55 3.38 27.15 -7.28
N GLU A 56 4.53 26.94 -6.64
CA GLU A 56 5.31 25.70 -6.78
C GLU A 56 4.56 24.50 -6.19
N ARG A 57 3.90 24.67 -5.03
CA ARG A 57 3.06 23.61 -4.46
C ARG A 57 1.98 23.17 -5.44
N LYS A 58 1.27 24.14 -6.02
CA LYS A 58 0.22 23.85 -6.99
C LYS A 58 0.77 23.18 -8.26
N GLU A 59 1.88 23.69 -8.81
CA GLU A 59 2.52 23.13 -10.00
C GLU A 59 2.96 21.68 -9.77
N ILE A 60 3.63 21.41 -8.64
CA ILE A 60 4.05 20.04 -8.28
C ILE A 60 2.84 19.14 -8.05
N ALA A 61 1.81 19.63 -7.34
CA ALA A 61 0.61 18.84 -7.07
C ALA A 61 -0.11 18.42 -8.35
N GLU A 62 -0.31 19.34 -9.29
CA GLU A 62 -0.93 19.05 -10.60
C GLU A 62 -0.09 18.06 -11.42
N GLY A 63 1.24 18.22 -11.41
CA GLY A 63 2.16 17.30 -12.08
C GLY A 63 2.10 15.89 -11.49
N LEU A 64 2.18 15.74 -10.17
CA LEU A 64 2.11 14.46 -9.47
C LEU A 64 0.72 13.81 -9.58
N LYS A 65 -0.35 14.63 -9.60
CA LYS A 65 -1.70 14.15 -9.89
C LYS A 65 -1.74 13.45 -11.25
N ARG A 66 -1.30 14.13 -12.30
CA ARG A 66 -1.29 13.62 -13.68
C ARG A 66 -0.41 12.38 -13.83
N LEU A 67 0.78 12.39 -13.26
CA LEU A 67 1.78 11.35 -13.45
C LEU A 67 1.52 10.08 -12.62
N ALA A 68 0.92 10.23 -11.44
CA ALA A 68 0.79 9.12 -10.51
C ALA A 68 -0.61 8.97 -9.89
N LEU A 69 -1.21 10.04 -9.36
CA LEU A 69 -2.47 9.91 -8.62
C LEU A 69 -3.60 9.41 -9.52
N ASP A 70 -3.84 10.06 -10.67
CA ASP A 70 -4.88 9.67 -11.61
C ASP A 70 -4.66 8.26 -12.18
N PRO A 71 -3.44 7.85 -12.59
CA PRO A 71 -3.17 6.46 -12.96
C PRO A 71 -3.45 5.46 -11.85
N CYS A 72 -2.95 5.68 -10.64
CA CYS A 72 -3.16 4.76 -9.50
C CYS A 72 -4.64 4.58 -9.19
N LEU A 73 -5.35 5.69 -8.98
CA LEU A 73 -6.75 5.61 -8.61
C LEU A 73 -7.64 5.13 -9.75
N GLY A 74 -7.39 5.60 -10.97
CA GLY A 74 -8.19 5.23 -12.13
C GLY A 74 -8.10 3.76 -12.49
N ASP A 75 -6.90 3.17 -12.44
CA ASP A 75 -6.72 1.77 -12.82
C ASP A 75 -7.15 0.79 -11.72
N TRP A 76 -7.02 1.18 -10.44
CA TRP A 76 -7.11 0.23 -9.33
C TRP A 76 -8.29 0.44 -8.39
N VAL A 77 -8.91 1.62 -8.37
CA VAL A 77 -9.96 1.95 -7.38
C VAL A 77 -11.23 2.46 -8.06
N LEU A 78 -11.11 3.44 -8.97
CA LEU A 78 -12.26 4.18 -9.49
C LEU A 78 -12.89 3.50 -10.71
N GLU A 79 -14.20 3.27 -10.63
CA GLU A 79 -15.01 2.89 -11.79
C GLU A 79 -15.18 4.09 -12.74
N PRO A 80 -15.28 3.87 -14.06
CA PRO A 80 -15.25 2.57 -14.77
C PRO A 80 -13.86 2.15 -15.25
N ALA A 81 -12.82 2.88 -14.93
CA ALA A 81 -11.47 2.64 -15.45
C ALA A 81 -10.74 1.49 -14.76
N ARG A 82 -11.25 1.04 -13.61
CA ARG A 82 -10.62 -0.02 -12.80
C ARG A 82 -10.36 -1.30 -13.59
N ILE A 83 -9.15 -1.83 -13.45
CA ILE A 83 -8.75 -3.09 -14.09
C ILE A 83 -9.31 -4.28 -13.31
N HIS A 84 -10.33 -4.93 -13.88
CA HIS A 84 -10.99 -6.07 -13.23
C HIS A 84 -10.44 -7.43 -13.67
N SER A 85 -9.84 -7.49 -14.86
CA SER A 85 -9.45 -8.75 -15.52
C SER A 85 -8.43 -9.58 -14.74
N LEU A 86 -7.71 -8.98 -13.82
CA LEU A 86 -6.69 -9.64 -13.01
C LEU A 86 -7.11 -9.86 -11.57
N ASN A 87 -8.39 -9.67 -11.25
CA ASN A 87 -8.79 -9.77 -9.85
C ASN A 87 -7.94 -8.84 -8.98
N SER A 88 -7.74 -7.63 -9.44
CA SER A 88 -6.79 -6.66 -8.91
C SER A 88 -7.06 -6.26 -7.46
N MET A 89 -8.28 -6.43 -6.99
CA MET A 89 -8.63 -6.14 -5.60
C MET A 89 -8.03 -7.17 -4.63
N GLY A 90 -7.87 -8.42 -5.06
CA GLY A 90 -7.53 -9.53 -4.17
C GLY A 90 -6.03 -9.83 -4.02
N HIS A 91 -5.12 -9.09 -4.66
CA HIS A 91 -3.69 -9.36 -4.58
C HIS A 91 -2.85 -8.13 -4.20
N ASN A 92 -1.55 -8.34 -3.97
CA ASN A 92 -0.65 -7.31 -3.46
C ASN A 92 -0.54 -6.05 -4.33
N TRP A 93 -0.66 -6.13 -5.65
CA TRP A 93 -0.59 -4.97 -6.54
C TRP A 93 -1.67 -3.93 -6.26
N TRP A 94 -2.82 -4.38 -5.74
CA TRP A 94 -3.86 -3.44 -5.36
C TRP A 94 -3.39 -2.51 -4.25
N THR A 95 -2.76 -3.06 -3.20
CA THR A 95 -2.24 -2.22 -2.11
C THR A 95 -1.12 -1.31 -2.56
N SER A 96 -0.21 -1.82 -3.41
CA SER A 96 0.84 -0.97 -3.98
C SER A 96 0.25 0.22 -4.73
N CYS A 97 -0.62 -0.01 -5.70
CA CYS A 97 -1.13 1.07 -6.52
C CYS A 97 -2.15 1.93 -5.77
N ALA A 98 -3.11 1.34 -5.07
CA ALA A 98 -4.15 2.09 -4.38
C ALA A 98 -3.63 2.77 -3.11
N CYS A 99 -2.91 2.05 -2.23
CA CYS A 99 -2.47 2.62 -0.96
C CYS A 99 -1.31 3.61 -1.12
N MET A 100 -0.34 3.35 -2.00
CA MET A 100 0.73 4.31 -2.28
C MET A 100 0.19 5.55 -3.01
N GLY A 101 -0.77 5.36 -3.94
CA GLY A 101 -1.55 6.46 -4.51
C GLY A 101 -2.35 7.23 -3.46
N GLY A 102 -2.91 6.53 -2.48
CA GLY A 102 -3.62 7.11 -1.34
C GLY A 102 -2.72 7.96 -0.43
N ILE A 103 -1.47 7.54 -0.20
CA ILE A 103 -0.47 8.34 0.54
C ILE A 103 -0.14 9.62 -0.25
N LEU A 104 0.04 9.50 -1.56
CA LEU A 104 0.22 10.68 -2.41
C LEU A 104 -1.00 11.60 -2.34
N ALA A 105 -2.21 11.06 -2.39
CA ALA A 105 -3.44 11.83 -2.26
C ALA A 105 -3.49 12.62 -0.94
N LEU A 106 -3.11 11.99 0.19
CA LEU A 106 -3.03 12.66 1.49
C LEU A 106 -2.03 13.82 1.49
N SER A 107 -0.89 13.67 0.79
CA SER A 107 0.11 14.75 0.71
C SER A 107 -0.35 15.94 -0.15
N LEU A 108 -1.20 15.69 -1.15
CA LEU A 108 -1.66 16.71 -2.11
C LEU A 108 -3.02 17.36 -1.74
N GLN A 109 -3.69 16.90 -0.71
CA GLN A 109 -5.08 17.28 -0.38
C GLN A 109 -5.29 18.76 -0.07
N ASN A 110 -4.24 19.49 0.31
CA ASN A 110 -4.32 20.93 0.60
C ASN A 110 -4.40 21.78 -0.69
N GLU A 111 -3.78 21.31 -1.77
CA GLU A 111 -3.74 21.96 -3.07
C GLU A 111 -4.87 21.49 -4.00
N LEU A 112 -5.27 20.22 -3.88
CA LEU A 112 -6.20 19.56 -4.80
C LEU A 112 -7.37 18.92 -4.04
N PRO A 113 -8.60 19.48 -4.11
CA PRO A 113 -9.79 18.89 -3.47
C PRO A 113 -10.08 17.45 -3.93
N GLU A 114 -9.81 17.12 -5.19
CA GLU A 114 -9.97 15.76 -5.74
C GLU A 114 -8.98 14.76 -5.13
N ALA A 115 -7.80 15.20 -4.69
CA ALA A 115 -6.86 14.35 -3.98
C ALA A 115 -7.43 13.93 -2.62
N LYS A 116 -8.08 14.85 -1.91
CA LYS A 116 -8.77 14.52 -0.66
C LYS A 116 -9.85 13.44 -0.89
N GLN A 117 -10.69 13.62 -1.89
CA GLN A 117 -11.70 12.63 -2.25
C GLN A 117 -11.07 11.29 -2.64
N GLY A 118 -9.94 11.31 -3.37
CA GLY A 118 -9.19 10.12 -3.74
C GLY A 118 -8.70 9.35 -2.51
N ALA A 119 -8.14 10.02 -1.51
CA ALA A 119 -7.72 9.39 -0.26
C ALA A 119 -8.90 8.75 0.50
N GLU A 120 -10.05 9.43 0.56
CA GLU A 120 -11.30 8.92 1.17
C GLU A 120 -11.75 7.62 0.49
N VAL A 121 -11.78 7.59 -0.85
CA VAL A 121 -12.19 6.40 -1.63
C VAL A 121 -11.24 5.22 -1.40
N VAL A 122 -9.92 5.44 -1.36
CA VAL A 122 -8.96 4.38 -1.03
C VAL A 122 -9.19 3.84 0.38
N TYR A 123 -9.42 4.72 1.35
CA TYR A 123 -9.66 4.34 2.73
C TYR A 123 -10.93 3.50 2.90
N GLU A 124 -12.00 3.85 2.20
CA GLU A 124 -13.26 3.09 2.19
C GLU A 124 -13.13 1.73 1.47
N ALA A 125 -12.26 1.65 0.48
CA ALA A 125 -11.99 0.41 -0.25
C ALA A 125 -11.08 -0.57 0.50
N LEU A 126 -10.29 -0.10 1.47
CA LEU A 126 -9.32 -0.92 2.18
C LEU A 126 -9.91 -2.17 2.86
N PRO A 127 -11.05 -2.11 3.59
CA PRO A 127 -11.70 -3.32 4.13
C PRO A 127 -12.11 -4.31 3.05
N GLN A 128 -12.50 -3.81 1.87
CA GLN A 128 -12.90 -4.66 0.75
C GLN A 128 -11.74 -5.52 0.23
N TRP A 129 -10.52 -5.00 0.27
CA TRP A 129 -9.33 -5.78 -0.10
C TRP A 129 -9.11 -6.96 0.84
N PHE A 130 -9.28 -6.77 2.15
CA PHE A 130 -9.17 -7.86 3.14
C PHE A 130 -10.29 -8.90 2.99
N ASP A 131 -11.48 -8.49 2.60
CA ASP A 131 -12.65 -9.35 2.48
C ASP A 131 -12.91 -9.86 1.05
N PHE A 132 -12.10 -9.48 0.09
CA PHE A 132 -12.29 -9.84 -1.32
C PHE A 132 -12.31 -11.35 -1.53
N ALA A 133 -13.38 -11.86 -2.13
CA ALA A 133 -13.65 -13.29 -2.24
C ALA A 133 -13.97 -13.75 -3.66
N GLY A 134 -13.78 -12.92 -4.65
CA GLY A 134 -14.22 -13.27 -5.98
C GLY A 134 -13.25 -12.86 -7.06
N ASP A 135 -13.23 -13.62 -8.12
CA ASP A 135 -12.67 -13.28 -9.42
C ASP A 135 -13.20 -14.23 -10.48
N VAL A 136 -12.64 -14.12 -11.68
CA VAL A 136 -13.01 -14.99 -12.81
C VAL A 136 -12.69 -16.46 -12.56
N LEU A 137 -11.79 -16.79 -11.67
CA LEU A 137 -11.44 -18.16 -11.32
C LEU A 137 -12.47 -18.82 -10.38
N GLN A 138 -13.28 -18.04 -9.73
CA GLN A 138 -14.47 -18.44 -8.95
C GLN A 138 -14.24 -19.41 -7.78
N GLN A 139 -13.07 -19.99 -7.68
CA GLN A 139 -12.74 -20.99 -6.67
C GLN A 139 -11.74 -20.48 -5.64
N LYS A 140 -11.35 -19.24 -5.77
CA LYS A 140 -10.44 -18.57 -4.88
C LYS A 140 -11.16 -18.25 -3.56
N PRO A 141 -10.55 -18.61 -2.44
CA PRO A 141 -11.03 -18.16 -1.14
C PRO A 141 -10.91 -16.63 -1.05
N LYS A 142 -11.38 -16.07 0.05
CA LYS A 142 -11.12 -14.66 0.37
C LYS A 142 -9.62 -14.36 0.34
N SER A 143 -9.24 -13.12 0.06
CA SER A 143 -7.84 -12.68 0.09
C SER A 143 -7.18 -13.02 1.43
N PHE A 144 -7.94 -12.86 2.50
CA PHE A 144 -7.56 -13.28 3.84
C PHE A 144 -8.60 -14.22 4.43
N ASP A 145 -8.14 -15.24 5.13
CA ASP A 145 -9.02 -16.08 5.95
C ASP A 145 -9.26 -15.46 7.34
N ALA A 146 -10.08 -16.14 8.13
CA ALA A 146 -10.45 -15.67 9.47
C ALA A 146 -9.26 -15.63 10.45
N ASP A 147 -8.19 -16.37 10.16
CA ASP A 147 -6.98 -16.47 10.98
C ASP A 147 -5.87 -15.52 10.53
N GLY A 148 -6.17 -14.62 9.60
CA GLY A 148 -5.25 -13.60 9.09
C GLY A 148 -4.31 -14.07 7.98
N GLY A 149 -4.45 -15.31 7.52
CA GLY A 149 -3.64 -15.88 6.44
C GLY A 149 -4.01 -15.29 5.09
N MET A 150 -3.03 -14.85 4.30
CA MET A 150 -3.22 -14.43 2.92
C MET A 150 -2.88 -15.55 1.95
N TYR A 151 -3.69 -15.71 0.92
CA TYR A 151 -3.58 -16.83 -0.02
C TYR A 151 -2.36 -16.77 -0.95
N GLU A 152 -1.75 -15.59 -1.17
CA GLU A 152 -0.65 -15.48 -2.13
C GLU A 152 0.62 -16.19 -1.65
N SER A 153 1.25 -15.67 -0.63
CA SER A 153 2.43 -16.23 0.03
C SER A 153 2.82 -15.35 1.21
N LEU A 154 3.75 -15.80 2.05
CA LEU A 154 4.18 -14.99 3.21
C LEU A 154 4.86 -13.69 2.80
N ASN A 155 5.68 -13.70 1.75
CA ASN A 155 6.38 -12.51 1.29
C ASN A 155 5.41 -11.50 0.69
N TYR A 156 4.50 -11.94 -0.17
CA TYR A 156 3.49 -11.06 -0.76
C TYR A 156 2.44 -10.62 0.25
N ALA A 157 2.09 -11.47 1.21
CA ALA A 157 1.25 -11.08 2.34
C ALA A 157 1.89 -9.94 3.13
N ASN A 158 3.16 -10.11 3.55
CA ASN A 158 3.88 -9.06 4.28
C ASN A 158 3.99 -7.77 3.46
N PHE A 159 4.35 -7.87 2.19
CA PHE A 159 4.49 -6.74 1.28
C PHE A 159 3.18 -5.96 1.15
N GLY A 160 2.08 -6.61 0.75
CA GLY A 160 0.79 -5.97 0.55
C GLY A 160 0.18 -5.42 1.84
N ILE A 161 0.30 -6.16 2.96
CA ILE A 161 -0.20 -5.71 4.27
C ILE A 161 0.60 -4.49 4.74
N GLN A 162 1.91 -4.49 4.60
CA GLN A 162 2.76 -3.37 5.00
C GLN A 162 2.33 -2.07 4.32
N GLU A 163 2.09 -2.09 3.02
CA GLU A 163 1.65 -0.92 2.26
C GLU A 163 0.26 -0.45 2.68
N ALA A 164 -0.67 -1.40 2.87
CA ALA A 164 -2.01 -1.12 3.41
C ALA A 164 -1.95 -0.44 4.79
N LEU A 165 -1.08 -0.93 5.68
CA LEU A 165 -0.91 -0.38 7.02
C LEU A 165 -0.19 0.98 7.01
N GLN A 166 0.75 1.20 6.12
CA GLN A 166 1.39 2.52 5.94
C GLN A 166 0.35 3.58 5.56
N PHE A 167 -0.50 3.28 4.57
CA PHE A 167 -1.59 4.18 4.20
C PHE A 167 -2.58 4.39 5.35
N ARG A 168 -3.00 3.32 6.01
CA ARG A 168 -3.92 3.40 7.16
C ARG A 168 -3.35 4.27 8.29
N LEU A 169 -2.06 4.12 8.61
CA LEU A 169 -1.40 4.93 9.63
C LEU A 169 -1.31 6.40 9.21
N ALA A 170 -0.96 6.68 7.96
CA ALA A 170 -0.97 8.04 7.40
C ALA A 170 -2.36 8.67 7.48
N TRP A 171 -3.41 7.91 7.13
CA TRP A 171 -4.80 8.34 7.28
C TRP A 171 -5.15 8.70 8.73
N MET A 172 -4.82 7.83 9.69
CA MET A 172 -5.10 8.07 11.10
C MET A 172 -4.39 9.34 11.61
N ASN A 173 -3.18 9.59 11.17
CA ASN A 173 -2.41 10.78 11.54
C ASN A 173 -3.00 12.08 10.95
N THR A 174 -3.54 12.02 9.75
CA THR A 174 -4.17 13.19 9.09
C THR A 174 -5.63 13.41 9.53
N HIS A 175 -6.26 12.42 10.17
CA HIS A 175 -7.65 12.48 10.65
C HIS A 175 -7.72 12.17 12.16
N PRO A 176 -7.06 12.96 13.02
CA PRO A 176 -7.05 12.72 14.46
C PRO A 176 -8.47 12.78 15.04
N GLY A 177 -8.81 11.79 15.86
CA GLY A 177 -10.14 11.68 16.48
C GLY A 177 -11.19 10.94 15.66
N GLN A 178 -10.94 10.58 14.41
CA GLN A 178 -11.79 9.64 13.68
C GLN A 178 -11.51 8.22 14.14
N LYS A 179 -12.59 7.48 14.43
CA LYS A 179 -12.46 6.05 14.74
C LYS A 179 -12.07 5.29 13.46
N PRO A 180 -10.94 4.55 13.46
CA PRO A 180 -10.54 3.79 12.28
C PRO A 180 -11.57 2.74 11.89
N VAL A 181 -11.74 2.52 10.57
CA VAL A 181 -12.56 1.44 10.05
C VAL A 181 -12.08 0.10 10.60
N GLN A 182 -13.02 -0.78 10.99
CA GLN A 182 -12.68 -2.07 11.55
C GLN A 182 -12.26 -3.04 10.44
N ILE A 183 -11.15 -3.71 10.64
CA ILE A 183 -10.61 -4.79 9.79
C ILE A 183 -10.23 -5.92 10.73
N PRO A 184 -11.13 -6.89 10.97
CA PRO A 184 -10.91 -7.93 11.99
C PRO A 184 -9.67 -8.78 11.77
N GLN A 185 -9.24 -8.94 10.51
CA GLN A 185 -8.06 -9.71 10.15
C GLN A 185 -6.77 -9.13 10.76
N LEU A 186 -6.72 -7.81 11.02
CA LEU A 186 -5.53 -7.17 11.59
C LEU A 186 -5.18 -7.70 12.98
N ASP A 187 -6.18 -8.09 13.77
CA ASP A 187 -5.98 -8.65 15.11
C ASP A 187 -5.36 -10.07 15.07
N LYS A 188 -5.38 -10.72 13.91
CA LYS A 188 -4.90 -12.10 13.71
C LYS A 188 -3.58 -12.21 12.96
N LEU A 189 -3.12 -11.12 12.35
CA LEU A 189 -1.92 -11.16 11.51
C LEU A 189 -0.67 -11.62 12.28
N SER A 190 -0.49 -11.16 13.53
CA SER A 190 0.65 -11.58 14.34
C SER A 190 0.63 -13.07 14.67
N ASP A 191 -0.55 -13.62 14.96
CA ASP A 191 -0.71 -15.05 15.22
C ASP A 191 -0.41 -15.86 13.96
N PHE A 192 -0.90 -15.42 12.81
CA PHE A 192 -0.59 -16.05 11.53
C PHE A 192 0.92 -16.11 11.27
N PHE A 193 1.63 -14.97 11.35
CA PHE A 193 3.08 -14.94 11.11
C PHE A 193 3.87 -15.80 12.11
N VAL A 194 3.43 -15.90 13.36
CA VAL A 194 4.04 -16.78 14.36
C VAL A 194 3.81 -18.26 14.01
N HIS A 195 2.58 -18.63 13.63
CA HIS A 195 2.24 -20.02 13.35
C HIS A 195 2.87 -20.58 12.07
N VAL A 196 3.26 -19.73 11.13
CA VAL A 196 3.96 -20.13 9.90
C VAL A 196 5.48 -20.11 10.02
N CYS A 197 6.00 -19.91 11.22
CA CYS A 197 7.43 -19.97 11.51
C CYS A 197 7.81 -21.28 12.19
N TYR A 198 9.08 -21.68 12.01
CA TYR A 198 9.66 -22.82 12.72
C TYR A 198 11.12 -22.55 13.10
N PRO A 199 11.55 -22.93 14.32
CA PRO A 199 12.93 -22.78 14.73
C PRO A 199 13.79 -23.95 14.19
N ARG A 200 14.99 -23.62 13.72
CA ARG A 200 16.01 -24.60 13.36
C ARG A 200 17.39 -24.04 13.70
N THR A 201 18.15 -24.75 14.49
CA THR A 201 19.54 -24.38 14.87
C THR A 201 19.69 -22.96 15.43
N GLY A 202 18.71 -22.52 16.25
CA GLY A 202 18.72 -21.18 16.85
C GLY A 202 18.28 -20.04 15.91
N ILE A 203 17.85 -20.36 14.71
CA ILE A 203 17.33 -19.39 13.73
C ILE A 203 15.86 -19.66 13.49
N LEU A 204 15.06 -18.60 13.37
CA LEU A 204 13.65 -18.69 12.99
C LEU A 204 13.50 -18.61 11.46
N TYR A 205 12.79 -19.57 10.90
CA TYR A 205 12.49 -19.66 9.46
C TYR A 205 11.00 -19.60 9.21
N ASN A 206 10.62 -19.02 8.08
CA ASN A 206 9.25 -19.12 7.55
C ASN A 206 9.02 -20.45 6.84
N MET A 207 7.80 -20.94 6.89
CA MET A 207 7.34 -21.97 5.96
C MET A 207 7.39 -21.43 4.54
N ASN A 208 8.07 -22.17 3.66
CA ASN A 208 8.30 -21.74 2.27
C ASN A 208 7.23 -22.33 1.36
N PHE A 209 6.13 -21.60 1.16
CA PHE A 209 5.09 -21.94 0.18
C PHE A 209 4.88 -20.79 -0.81
N GLY A 210 4.47 -21.14 -2.04
CA GLY A 210 4.38 -20.15 -3.13
C GLY A 210 5.73 -19.45 -3.37
N ASP A 211 5.70 -18.16 -3.59
CA ASP A 211 6.90 -17.32 -3.82
C ASP A 211 7.55 -16.84 -2.51
N SER A 212 7.32 -17.53 -1.41
CA SER A 212 7.91 -17.19 -0.12
C SER A 212 9.41 -17.51 -0.06
N HIS A 213 10.12 -16.70 0.72
CA HIS A 213 11.48 -17.01 1.14
C HIS A 213 11.47 -17.69 2.51
N LYS A 214 12.54 -18.42 2.82
CA LYS A 214 12.69 -19.10 4.11
C LYS A 214 12.97 -18.12 5.28
N ASN A 215 13.42 -16.89 5.00
CA ASN A 215 13.71 -15.90 6.01
C ASN A 215 12.42 -15.27 6.53
N VAL A 216 12.33 -15.01 7.82
CA VAL A 216 11.21 -14.27 8.41
C VAL A 216 11.19 -12.82 7.90
N THR A 217 10.01 -12.27 7.67
CA THR A 217 9.86 -11.00 6.95
C THR A 217 8.73 -10.10 7.48
N ALA A 218 8.12 -10.43 8.61
CA ALA A 218 6.92 -9.73 9.08
C ALA A 218 7.19 -8.59 10.07
N GLU A 219 8.43 -8.31 10.42
CA GLU A 219 8.80 -7.33 11.45
C GLU A 219 8.23 -5.93 11.18
N SER A 220 8.36 -5.44 9.95
CA SER A 220 7.84 -4.12 9.57
C SER A 220 6.31 -4.05 9.67
N THR A 221 5.61 -5.11 9.25
CA THR A 221 4.15 -5.23 9.39
C THR A 221 3.75 -5.21 10.86
N LEU A 222 4.44 -5.97 11.71
CA LEU A 222 4.15 -6.02 13.15
C LEU A 222 4.44 -4.69 13.85
N MET A 223 5.50 -3.98 13.45
CA MET A 223 5.80 -2.64 13.97
C MET A 223 4.68 -1.63 13.60
N LEU A 224 4.14 -1.69 12.40
CA LEU A 224 3.01 -0.84 11.98
C LEU A 224 1.74 -1.16 12.76
N LEU A 225 1.42 -2.44 12.97
CA LEU A 225 0.30 -2.86 13.83
C LEU A 225 0.48 -2.32 15.26
N TYR A 226 1.69 -2.46 15.81
CA TYR A 226 2.01 -1.95 17.14
C TYR A 226 1.83 -0.43 17.25
N ALA A 227 2.27 0.32 16.24
CA ALA A 227 2.08 1.77 16.17
C ALA A 227 0.60 2.19 16.13
N MET A 228 -0.26 1.37 15.53
CA MET A 228 -1.72 1.58 15.52
C MET A 228 -2.45 1.09 16.79
N GLY A 229 -1.72 0.58 17.77
CA GLY A 229 -2.27 0.11 19.05
C GLY A 229 -2.74 -1.34 19.04
N ILE A 230 -2.54 -2.09 17.97
CA ILE A 230 -2.80 -3.53 17.88
C ILE A 230 -1.59 -4.26 18.46
N ARG A 231 -1.77 -4.88 19.64
CA ARG A 231 -0.66 -5.44 20.42
C ARG A 231 -1.04 -6.76 21.04
N ASN A 232 -0.15 -7.75 20.93
CA ASN A 232 -0.25 -9.02 21.66
C ASN A 232 1.14 -9.61 21.98
N ASP A 233 1.18 -10.63 22.83
CA ASP A 233 2.43 -11.25 23.27
C ASP A 233 3.15 -11.98 22.13
N ASN A 234 2.43 -12.57 21.19
CA ASN A 234 2.98 -13.27 20.02
C ASN A 234 3.77 -12.31 19.13
N MET A 235 3.25 -11.09 18.95
CA MET A 235 3.95 -10.04 18.20
C MET A 235 5.29 -9.70 18.84
N LEU A 236 5.32 -9.46 20.15
CA LEU A 236 6.55 -9.13 20.87
C LEU A 236 7.54 -10.29 20.84
N TRP A 237 7.05 -11.51 21.01
CA TRP A 237 7.89 -12.70 20.90
C TRP A 237 8.54 -12.79 19.50
N TYR A 238 7.75 -12.65 18.43
CA TYR A 238 8.25 -12.70 17.05
C TYR A 238 9.34 -11.65 16.78
N MET A 239 9.08 -10.40 17.15
CA MET A 239 10.03 -9.30 16.96
C MET A 239 11.36 -9.56 17.69
N ASN A 240 11.32 -10.13 18.88
CA ASN A 240 12.53 -10.51 19.63
C ASN A 240 13.32 -11.66 19.00
N GLN A 241 12.69 -12.49 18.15
CA GLN A 241 13.39 -13.59 17.46
C GLN A 241 14.08 -13.12 16.16
N VAL A 242 13.59 -12.07 15.54
CA VAL A 242 14.10 -11.59 14.24
C VAL A 242 15.37 -10.75 14.40
N GLU A 243 15.57 -10.10 15.56
CA GLU A 243 16.74 -9.26 15.87
C GLU A 243 18.01 -10.04 16.22
N GLN A 244 17.99 -11.37 16.21
CA GLN A 244 19.15 -12.24 16.45
C GLN A 244 19.72 -12.83 15.15
#